data_a9e5387e24a937a1b997116a8db3fae3
#
_entry.id   a9e5387e24a937a1b997116a8db3fae3
#
_cell.length_a   1.000
_cell.length_b   1.000
_cell.length_c   1.000
_cell.angle_alpha   90.00
_cell.angle_beta   90.00
_cell.angle_gamma   90.00
#
_symmetry.space_group_name_H-M   'P 1'
#
loop_
_entity.id
_entity.type
_entity.pdbx_description
1 polymer ?
#
loop_
_entity_poly.entity_id
_entity_poly.type
_entity_poly.pdbx_seq_one_letter_code
_entity_poly.pdbx_strand_id
1 'polypeptide(L)'
;MVFDTDHQFSGWIDVDVASPGPRISDLAYLAYRLVPLTGADDSGAGTPDPDRSRSRLAAICHAYTEASAITTTPAGVLDTAITRLGDLAEFTAARAAAGAHQVAHHVAIYQSDIDWIRRHIRQLT
;
A
#
# COMPACT_ATOMS: atom_id res chain seq x y z
N MET A 1 7.53 10.24 -3.16
CA MET A 1 7.14 10.72 -4.50
C MET A 1 7.17 12.24 -4.49
N VAL A 2 7.85 12.84 -5.44
CA VAL A 2 8.02 14.32 -5.54
C VAL A 2 7.43 14.78 -6.87
N PHE A 3 6.73 15.90 -6.81
CA PHE A 3 6.20 16.59 -7.99
C PHE A 3 6.84 17.98 -8.07
N ASP A 4 7.02 18.51 -9.27
CA ASP A 4 7.50 19.86 -9.51
C ASP A 4 6.37 20.90 -9.31
N THR A 5 6.68 22.16 -9.56
CA THR A 5 5.73 23.29 -9.43
C THR A 5 4.55 23.19 -10.42
N ASP A 6 4.72 22.46 -11.51
CA ASP A 6 3.69 22.23 -12.54
C ASP A 6 2.90 20.93 -12.30
N HIS A 7 3.03 20.36 -11.09
CA HIS A 7 2.41 19.10 -10.68
C HIS A 7 2.80 17.88 -11.55
N GLN A 8 3.96 17.96 -12.24
CA GLN A 8 4.51 16.83 -12.96
C GLN A 8 5.39 15.99 -12.04
N PHE A 9 5.37 14.67 -12.23
CA PHE A 9 6.22 13.77 -11.47
C PHE A 9 7.70 14.09 -11.70
N SER A 10 8.42 14.37 -10.64
CA SER A 10 9.82 14.79 -10.66
C SER A 10 10.77 13.68 -10.17
N GLY A 11 10.33 12.83 -9.26
CA GLY A 11 11.19 11.78 -8.75
C GLY A 11 10.69 11.04 -7.50
N TRP A 12 11.52 10.13 -7.03
CA TRP A 12 11.31 9.37 -5.82
C TRP A 12 12.25 9.84 -4.72
N ILE A 13 11.74 9.93 -3.51
CA ILE A 13 12.52 10.16 -2.29
C ILE A 13 12.07 9.17 -1.23
N ASP A 14 12.90 9.00 -0.21
CA ASP A 14 12.57 8.21 0.98
C ASP A 14 12.30 6.73 0.63
N VAL A 15 13.34 6.07 0.14
CA VAL A 15 13.33 4.64 -0.25
C VAL A 15 13.91 3.72 0.83
N ASP A 16 13.86 4.13 2.09
CA ASP A 16 14.51 3.46 3.23
C ASP A 16 14.10 1.99 3.43
N VAL A 17 12.89 1.65 2.99
CA VAL A 17 12.35 0.28 3.06
C VAL A 17 12.34 -0.44 1.72
N ALA A 18 13.14 0.04 0.76
CA ALA A 18 13.30 -0.65 -0.51
C ALA A 18 14.02 -1.98 -0.29
N SER A 19 13.49 -3.04 -0.88
CA SER A 19 14.09 -4.37 -0.84
C SER A 19 13.90 -5.07 -2.18
N PRO A 20 14.83 -5.97 -2.58
CA PRO A 20 14.63 -6.79 -3.76
C PRO A 20 13.35 -7.61 -3.65
N GLY A 21 12.56 -7.64 -4.72
CA GLY A 21 11.30 -8.37 -4.75
C GLY A 21 10.65 -8.36 -6.12
N PRO A 22 9.55 -9.10 -6.28
CA PRO A 22 8.78 -9.06 -7.51
C PRO A 22 8.16 -7.67 -7.72
N ARG A 23 8.04 -7.26 -8.99
CA ARG A 23 7.48 -5.94 -9.36
C ARG A 23 6.10 -5.65 -8.77
N ILE A 24 5.29 -6.69 -8.58
CA ILE A 24 3.96 -6.55 -7.96
C ILE A 24 4.05 -6.05 -6.50
N SER A 25 5.16 -6.28 -5.80
CA SER A 25 5.36 -5.80 -4.44
C SER A 25 5.41 -4.27 -4.37
N ASP A 26 6.07 -3.63 -5.35
CA ASP A 26 6.13 -2.18 -5.44
C ASP A 26 4.78 -1.60 -5.82
N LEU A 27 4.10 -2.24 -6.79
CA LEU A 27 2.75 -1.85 -7.19
C LEU A 27 1.75 -1.99 -6.03
N ALA A 28 1.85 -3.07 -5.25
CA ALA A 28 0.99 -3.30 -4.09
C ALA A 28 1.20 -2.25 -3.00
N TYR A 29 2.46 -1.87 -2.74
CA TYR A 29 2.75 -0.80 -1.79
C TYR A 29 2.30 0.58 -2.31
N LEU A 30 2.48 0.85 -3.59
CA LEU A 30 1.97 2.06 -4.23
C LEU A 30 0.43 2.13 -4.12
N ALA A 31 -0.27 1.03 -4.43
CA ALA A 31 -1.71 0.95 -4.28
C ALA A 31 -2.14 1.20 -2.83
N TYR A 32 -1.48 0.58 -1.85
CA TYR A 32 -1.73 0.82 -0.42
C TYR A 32 -1.61 2.30 -0.05
N ARG A 33 -0.64 3.02 -0.63
CA ARG A 33 -0.43 4.46 -0.35
C ARG A 33 -1.40 5.40 -1.05
N LEU A 34 -1.93 5.02 -2.21
CA LEU A 34 -2.76 5.89 -3.07
C LEU A 34 -4.25 5.55 -3.04
N VAL A 35 -4.56 4.31 -2.69
CA VAL A 35 -5.95 3.85 -2.53
C VAL A 35 -6.28 3.85 -1.04
N PRO A 36 -7.44 4.35 -0.61
CA PRO A 36 -7.83 4.30 0.80
C PRO A 36 -8.17 2.85 1.20
N LEU A 37 -7.13 2.10 1.54
CA LEU A 37 -7.18 0.68 1.98
C LEU A 37 -7.01 0.53 3.49
N THR A 38 -7.31 1.58 4.23
CA THR A 38 -7.16 1.62 5.69
C THR A 38 -8.49 1.87 6.37
N GLY A 39 -8.65 1.33 7.56
CA GLY A 39 -9.79 1.62 8.44
C GLY A 39 -9.59 2.86 9.30
N ALA A 40 -8.40 3.44 9.32
CA ALA A 40 -8.07 4.60 10.14
C ALA A 40 -8.15 5.91 9.34
N ASP A 41 -8.65 6.96 9.99
CA ASP A 41 -8.83 8.30 9.43
C ASP A 41 -7.48 9.07 9.22
N ASP A 42 -6.38 8.46 9.64
CA ASP A 42 -5.06 9.11 9.71
C ASP A 42 -4.30 9.23 8.38
N SER A 43 -4.81 8.62 7.30
CA SER A 43 -4.06 8.58 6.03
C SER A 43 -4.19 9.84 5.17
N GLY A 44 -5.06 10.79 5.55
CA GLY A 44 -5.39 11.94 4.70
C GLY A 44 -6.13 11.56 3.40
N ALA A 45 -6.41 10.28 3.20
CA ALA A 45 -7.07 9.75 2.02
C ALA A 45 -8.62 9.87 2.08
N GLY A 46 -9.15 10.35 3.20
CA GLY A 46 -10.57 10.48 3.47
C GLY A 46 -11.20 9.20 4.04
N THR A 47 -12.48 9.26 4.36
CA THR A 47 -13.23 8.12 4.90
C THR A 47 -13.15 6.93 3.94
N PRO A 48 -12.83 5.73 4.43
CA PRO A 48 -12.78 4.53 3.62
C PRO A 48 -14.13 4.27 2.93
N ASP A 49 -14.10 4.24 1.60
CA ASP A 49 -15.24 3.91 0.75
C ASP A 49 -14.82 2.75 -0.17
N PRO A 50 -15.31 1.53 0.07
CA PRO A 50 -14.92 0.36 -0.71
C PRO A 50 -15.17 0.49 -2.21
N ASP A 51 -16.24 1.17 -2.64
CA ASP A 51 -16.54 1.36 -4.06
C ASP A 51 -15.55 2.31 -4.73
N ARG A 52 -15.20 3.40 -4.05
CA ARG A 52 -14.17 4.32 -4.51
C ARG A 52 -12.79 3.64 -4.54
N SER A 53 -12.49 2.85 -3.51
CA SER A 53 -11.23 2.10 -3.42
C SER A 53 -11.13 1.07 -4.53
N ARG A 54 -12.21 0.33 -4.82
CA ARG A 54 -12.29 -0.61 -5.95
C ARG A 54 -12.00 0.08 -7.27
N SER A 55 -12.67 1.21 -7.54
CA SER A 55 -12.49 1.95 -8.80
C SER A 55 -11.06 2.43 -8.99
N ARG A 56 -10.42 2.95 -7.94
CA ARG A 56 -9.02 3.39 -7.97
C ARG A 56 -8.06 2.21 -8.16
N LEU A 57 -8.29 1.11 -7.46
CA LEU A 57 -7.46 -0.08 -7.57
C LEU A 57 -7.53 -0.68 -8.97
N ALA A 58 -8.73 -0.75 -9.56
CA ALA A 58 -8.91 -1.19 -10.93
C ALA A 58 -8.18 -0.28 -11.93
N ALA A 59 -8.24 1.04 -11.75
CA ALA A 59 -7.52 2.00 -12.59
C ALA A 59 -5.99 1.82 -12.50
N ILE A 60 -5.44 1.62 -11.30
CA ILE A 60 -4.01 1.36 -11.10
C ILE A 60 -3.59 0.06 -11.80
N CYS A 61 -4.34 -1.02 -11.62
CA CYS A 61 -4.07 -2.31 -12.27
C CYS A 61 -4.13 -2.21 -13.80
N HIS A 62 -5.12 -1.50 -14.33
CA HIS A 62 -5.26 -1.28 -15.77
C HIS A 62 -4.06 -0.50 -16.31
N ALA A 63 -3.73 0.65 -15.73
CA ALA A 63 -2.62 1.49 -16.17
C ALA A 63 -1.28 0.73 -16.11
N TYR A 64 -1.05 -0.07 -15.07
CA TYR A 64 0.16 -0.87 -14.95
C TYR A 64 0.21 -1.98 -16.00
N THR A 65 -0.91 -2.67 -16.26
CA THR A 65 -0.99 -3.71 -17.29
C THR A 65 -0.68 -3.14 -18.68
N GLU A 66 -1.27 -1.98 -19.01
CA GLU A 66 -1.01 -1.30 -20.29
C GLU A 66 0.47 -0.88 -20.43
N ALA A 67 1.06 -0.34 -19.37
CA ALA A 67 2.43 0.17 -19.42
C ALA A 67 3.49 -0.95 -19.41
N SER A 68 3.21 -2.09 -18.75
CA SER A 68 4.20 -3.16 -18.53
C SER A 68 3.99 -4.40 -19.38
N ALA A 69 2.83 -4.52 -20.04
CA ALA A 69 2.34 -5.75 -20.70
C ALA A 69 2.25 -6.97 -19.76
N ILE A 70 2.20 -6.73 -18.43
CA ILE A 70 2.06 -7.76 -17.41
C ILE A 70 0.64 -7.68 -16.86
N THR A 71 -0.17 -8.70 -17.09
CA THR A 71 -1.53 -8.77 -16.57
C THR A 71 -1.52 -8.70 -15.04
N THR A 72 -2.19 -7.70 -14.51
CA THR A 72 -2.26 -7.46 -13.07
C THR A 72 -3.72 -7.33 -12.65
N THR A 73 -4.10 -8.02 -11.58
CA THR A 73 -5.48 -8.02 -11.07
C THR A 73 -5.57 -7.35 -9.72
N PRO A 74 -6.71 -6.70 -9.39
CA PRO A 74 -6.96 -6.17 -8.05
C PRO A 74 -6.72 -7.19 -6.93
N ALA A 75 -7.17 -8.44 -7.11
CA ALA A 75 -6.97 -9.50 -6.12
C ALA A 75 -5.48 -9.77 -5.88
N GLY A 76 -4.69 -9.93 -6.94
CA GLY A 76 -3.24 -10.18 -6.82
C GLY A 76 -2.49 -9.01 -6.15
N VAL A 77 -2.90 -7.78 -6.43
CA VAL A 77 -2.34 -6.58 -5.77
C VAL A 77 -2.69 -6.56 -4.29
N LEU A 78 -3.94 -6.87 -3.91
CA LEU A 78 -4.38 -6.89 -2.51
C LEU A 78 -3.71 -8.01 -1.71
N ASP A 79 -3.59 -9.22 -2.27
CA ASP A 79 -2.89 -10.33 -1.62
C ASP A 79 -1.42 -9.99 -1.36
N THR A 80 -0.77 -9.37 -2.35
CA THR A 80 0.61 -8.90 -2.21
C THR A 80 0.73 -7.76 -1.18
N ALA A 81 -0.24 -6.84 -1.14
CA ALA A 81 -0.28 -5.76 -0.15
C ALA A 81 -0.39 -6.32 1.29
N ILE A 82 -1.26 -7.30 1.51
CA ILE A 82 -1.41 -7.98 2.80
C ILE A 82 -0.08 -8.61 3.24
N THR A 83 0.60 -9.33 2.33
CA THR A 83 1.90 -9.94 2.62
C THR A 83 2.93 -8.88 2.97
N ARG A 84 3.06 -7.83 2.16
CA ARG A 84 4.03 -6.76 2.39
C ARG A 84 3.77 -5.97 3.68
N LEU A 85 2.52 -5.73 4.03
CA LEU A 85 2.17 -5.10 5.31
C LEU A 85 2.52 -6.00 6.50
N GLY A 86 2.37 -7.31 6.35
CA GLY A 86 2.83 -8.29 7.33
C GLY A 86 4.34 -8.22 7.55
N ASP A 87 5.13 -8.24 6.47
CA ASP A 87 6.59 -8.10 6.52
C ASP A 87 7.01 -6.76 7.16
N LEU A 88 6.33 -5.67 6.84
CA LEU A 88 6.56 -4.36 7.45
C LEU A 88 6.23 -4.36 8.95
N ALA A 89 5.17 -5.02 9.36
CA ALA A 89 4.81 -5.15 10.78
C ALA A 89 5.89 -5.91 11.56
N GLU A 90 6.37 -7.03 11.02
CA GLU A 90 7.45 -7.84 11.62
C GLU A 90 8.76 -7.05 11.70
N PHE A 91 9.17 -6.42 10.60
CA PHE A 91 10.37 -5.58 10.55
C PHE A 91 10.29 -4.44 11.57
N THR A 92 9.15 -3.76 11.64
CA THR A 92 8.93 -2.65 12.58
C THR A 92 8.94 -3.12 14.03
N ALA A 93 8.33 -4.28 14.32
CA ALA A 93 8.36 -4.87 15.64
C ALA A 93 9.79 -5.22 16.08
N ALA A 94 10.59 -5.80 15.18
CA ALA A 94 11.99 -6.11 15.45
C ALA A 94 12.82 -4.84 15.73
N ARG A 95 12.61 -3.77 14.98
CA ARG A 95 13.27 -2.47 15.23
C ARG A 95 12.85 -1.85 16.55
N ALA A 96 11.56 -1.92 16.89
CA ALA A 96 11.06 -1.43 18.18
C ALA A 96 11.68 -2.19 19.35
N ALA A 97 11.79 -3.51 19.24
CA ALA A 97 12.47 -4.36 20.24
C ALA A 97 13.96 -4.05 20.36
N ALA A 98 14.61 -3.63 19.27
CA ALA A 98 16.02 -3.22 19.25
C ALA A 98 16.26 -1.78 19.75
N GLY A 99 15.24 -1.09 20.26
CA GLY A 99 15.36 0.24 20.87
C GLY A 99 14.72 1.39 20.09
N ALA A 100 14.21 1.16 18.90
CA ALA A 100 13.48 2.18 18.13
C ALA A 100 11.99 2.25 18.55
N HIS A 101 11.73 2.50 19.82
CA HIS A 101 10.38 2.42 20.39
C HIS A 101 9.37 3.38 19.74
N GLN A 102 9.84 4.47 19.14
CA GLN A 102 9.00 5.46 18.46
C GLN A 102 8.24 4.88 17.24
N VAL A 103 8.69 3.74 16.68
CA VAL A 103 8.02 3.11 15.53
C VAL A 103 7.03 2.01 15.94
N ALA A 104 6.96 1.66 17.22
CA ALA A 104 6.13 0.55 17.71
C ALA A 104 4.63 0.70 17.35
N HIS A 105 4.12 1.93 17.33
CA HIS A 105 2.72 2.20 17.00
C HIS A 105 2.36 1.84 15.55
N HIS A 106 3.32 1.85 14.61
CA HIS A 106 3.07 1.47 13.22
C HIS A 106 2.69 -0.01 13.07
N VAL A 107 3.13 -0.87 13.98
CA VAL A 107 2.77 -2.30 13.96
C VAL A 107 1.25 -2.46 14.04
N ALA A 108 0.61 -1.76 14.98
CA ALA A 108 -0.84 -1.80 15.13
C ALA A 108 -1.59 -1.24 13.91
N ILE A 109 -1.03 -0.19 13.26
CA ILE A 109 -1.58 0.38 12.04
C ILE A 109 -1.57 -0.68 10.93
N TYR A 110 -0.43 -1.31 10.65
CA TYR A 110 -0.32 -2.34 9.61
C TYR A 110 -1.26 -3.52 9.85
N GLN A 111 -1.39 -3.98 11.10
CA GLN A 111 -2.31 -5.05 11.44
C GLN A 111 -3.78 -4.65 11.20
N SER A 112 -4.16 -3.45 11.62
CA SER A 112 -5.50 -2.91 11.40
C SER A 112 -5.84 -2.80 9.91
N ASP A 113 -4.89 -2.36 9.09
CA ASP A 113 -5.08 -2.20 7.65
C ASP A 113 -5.19 -3.56 6.95
N ILE A 114 -4.38 -4.55 7.34
CA ILE A 114 -4.51 -5.93 6.87
C ILE A 114 -5.91 -6.47 7.16
N ASP A 115 -6.41 -6.28 8.38
CA ASP A 115 -7.72 -6.75 8.78
C ASP A 115 -8.85 -6.02 8.03
N TRP A 116 -8.68 -4.74 7.76
CA TRP A 116 -9.63 -3.97 6.96
C TRP A 116 -9.67 -4.50 5.52
N ILE A 117 -8.51 -4.68 4.86
CA ILE A 117 -8.43 -5.23 3.49
C ILE A 117 -9.09 -6.61 3.43
N ARG A 118 -8.78 -7.51 4.36
CA ARG A 118 -9.36 -8.87 4.41
C ARG A 118 -10.87 -8.85 4.55
N ARG A 119 -11.43 -7.97 5.37
CA ARG A 119 -12.89 -7.84 5.55
C ARG A 119 -13.59 -7.34 4.30
N HIS A 120 -12.95 -6.50 3.51
CA HIS A 120 -13.56 -5.86 2.34
C HIS A 120 -13.10 -6.43 1.00
N ILE A 121 -12.26 -7.47 0.98
CA ILE A 121 -11.62 -7.98 -0.23
C ILE A 121 -12.60 -8.28 -1.36
N ARG A 122 -13.79 -8.83 -1.03
CA ARG A 122 -14.82 -9.12 -2.03
C ARG A 122 -15.51 -7.88 -2.60
N GLN A 123 -15.45 -6.76 -1.91
CA GLN A 123 -15.98 -5.49 -2.39
C GLN A 123 -14.95 -4.74 -3.22
N LEU A 124 -13.67 -4.97 -2.95
CA LEU A 124 -12.54 -4.33 -3.60
C LEU A 124 -12.15 -5.00 -4.94
N THR A 125 -12.54 -6.23 -5.15
CA THR A 125 -12.28 -7.01 -6.36
C THR A 125 -13.53 -7.21 -7.20
#